data_4f79ec67527514d5143b45e40ecc6637
#
_entry.id   4f79ec67527514d5143b45e40ecc6637
#
_cell.length_a   1.000
_cell.length_b   1.000
_cell.length_c   1.000
_cell.angle_alpha   90.00
_cell.angle_beta   90.00
_cell.angle_gamma   90.00
#
_symmetry.space_group_name_H-M   'P 1'
#
loop_
_entity.id
_entity.type
_entity.pdbx_description
1 polymer ?
#
loop_
_entity_poly.entity_id
_entity_poly.type
_entity_poly.pdbx_seq_one_letter_code
_entity_poly.pdbx_strand_id
1 'polypeptide(L)'
;MRNDKLSALLKELEQFGLENDAKANDRSQKMLNITPDTGEFLLLLIRALKAKRVLEIGTSNGYSTLWLAQAVQPHGGQVTTLELEPHKADMARTNFQRAE
;
A
#
# COMPACT_ATOMS: atom_id res chain seq x y z
N MET A 1 10.59 -13.78 4.45
CA MET A 1 11.62 -12.87 4.95
C MET A 1 11.29 -11.44 4.52
N ARG A 2 11.51 -10.48 5.40
CA ARG A 2 11.21 -9.09 5.09
C ARG A 2 12.31 -8.50 4.20
N ASN A 3 11.90 -7.83 3.13
CA ASN A 3 12.82 -7.13 2.26
C ASN A 3 13.14 -5.76 2.87
N ASP A 4 14.42 -5.47 3.14
CA ASP A 4 14.84 -4.20 3.74
C ASP A 4 14.49 -3.00 2.86
N LYS A 5 14.58 -3.17 1.55
CA LYS A 5 14.19 -2.15 0.58
C LYS A 5 12.71 -1.81 0.71
N LEU A 6 11.87 -2.83 0.82
CA LEU A 6 10.43 -2.64 1.00
C LEU A 6 10.12 -1.98 2.34
N SER A 7 10.81 -2.41 3.41
CA SER A 7 10.61 -1.82 4.73
C SER A 7 10.95 -0.32 4.74
N ALA A 8 12.05 0.05 4.09
CA ALA A 8 12.44 1.45 3.99
C ALA A 8 11.42 2.26 3.19
N LEU A 9 10.93 1.69 2.09
CA LEU A 9 9.92 2.35 1.26
C LEU A 9 8.62 2.56 2.04
N LEU A 10 8.17 1.54 2.79
CA LEU A 10 6.96 1.66 3.60
C LEU A 10 7.08 2.79 4.62
N LYS A 11 8.23 2.91 5.29
CA LYS A 11 8.45 4.00 6.25
C LYS A 11 8.44 5.36 5.57
N GLU A 12 9.04 5.46 4.40
CA GLU A 12 9.04 6.71 3.62
C GLU A 12 7.60 7.11 3.26
N LEU A 13 6.79 6.16 2.81
CA LEU A 13 5.41 6.43 2.44
C LEU A 13 4.54 6.76 3.64
N GLU A 14 4.81 6.17 4.81
CA GLU A 14 4.14 6.53 6.06
C GLU A 14 4.40 7.99 6.41
N GLN A 15 5.65 8.41 6.36
CA GLN A 15 6.02 9.78 6.67
C GLN A 15 5.47 10.75 5.64
N PHE A 16 5.56 10.41 4.35
CA PHE A 16 5.00 11.23 3.29
C PHE A 16 3.49 11.42 3.47
N GLY A 17 2.77 10.35 3.80
CA GLY A 17 1.32 10.42 4.00
C GLY A 17 0.94 11.35 5.12
N LEU A 18 1.63 11.26 6.26
CA LEU A 18 1.36 12.11 7.40
C LEU A 18 1.63 13.59 7.08
N GLU A 19 2.75 13.88 6.44
CA GLU A 19 3.13 15.26 6.09
C GLU A 19 2.21 15.82 5.02
N ASN A 20 1.93 15.05 3.99
CA ASN A 20 1.06 15.48 2.90
C ASN A 20 -0.36 15.77 3.41
N ASP A 21 -0.91 14.86 4.21
CA ASP A 21 -2.28 14.98 4.67
C ASP A 21 -2.45 16.14 5.67
N ALA A 22 -1.39 16.45 6.42
CA ALA A 22 -1.39 17.60 7.32
C ALA A 22 -1.42 18.93 6.58
N LYS A 23 -0.85 18.99 5.36
CA LYS A 23 -0.76 20.20 4.54
C LYS A 23 -1.87 20.33 3.52
N ALA A 24 -2.52 19.24 3.16
CA ALA A 24 -3.52 19.24 2.10
C ALA A 24 -4.78 19.99 2.52
N ASN A 25 -5.22 20.91 1.67
CA ASN A 25 -6.43 21.69 1.90
C ASN A 25 -7.68 20.99 1.39
N ASP A 26 -7.51 20.06 0.45
CA ASP A 26 -8.59 19.35 -0.21
C ASP A 26 -8.44 17.85 0.07
N ARG A 27 -9.54 17.21 0.45
CA ARG A 27 -9.56 15.77 0.73
C ARG A 27 -9.04 14.95 -0.46
N SER A 28 -9.29 15.39 -1.68
CA SER A 28 -8.82 14.68 -2.89
C SER A 28 -7.30 14.61 -2.97
N GLN A 29 -6.59 15.52 -2.30
CA GLN A 29 -5.13 15.55 -2.28
C GLN A 29 -4.54 14.76 -1.13
N LYS A 30 -5.36 14.29 -0.19
CA LYS A 30 -4.90 13.49 0.93
C LYS A 30 -4.73 12.04 0.50
N MET A 31 -3.69 11.42 1.03
CA MET A 31 -3.42 10.00 0.75
C MET A 31 -4.32 9.09 1.58
N LEU A 32 -4.63 9.50 2.81
CA LEU A 32 -5.47 8.74 3.75
C LEU A 32 -4.97 7.30 3.91
N ASN A 33 -3.66 7.14 4.07
CA ASN A 33 -3.05 5.84 4.25
C ASN A 33 -3.59 5.15 5.51
N ILE A 34 -3.69 3.83 5.44
CA ILE A 34 -3.93 3.06 6.66
C ILE A 34 -2.72 3.20 7.60
N THR A 35 -2.92 2.92 8.88
CA THR A 35 -1.80 2.93 9.81
C THR A 35 -0.93 1.69 9.62
N PRO A 36 0.35 1.74 10.06
CA PRO A 36 1.22 0.56 9.98
C PRO A 36 0.63 -0.64 10.72
N ASP A 37 -0.03 -0.41 11.85
CA ASP A 37 -0.68 -1.49 12.62
C ASP A 37 -1.74 -2.19 11.80
N THR A 38 -2.55 -1.42 11.07
CA THR A 38 -3.57 -1.97 10.19
C THR A 38 -2.92 -2.78 9.06
N GLY A 39 -1.83 -2.27 8.49
CA GLY A 39 -1.08 -2.98 7.47
C GLY A 39 -0.59 -4.34 7.96
N GLU A 40 0.01 -4.37 9.14
CA GLU A 40 0.47 -5.62 9.76
C GLU A 40 -0.69 -6.59 10.02
N PHE A 41 -1.82 -6.07 10.51
CA PHE A 41 -2.99 -6.90 10.77
C PHE A 41 -3.49 -7.56 9.48
N LEU A 42 -3.60 -6.78 8.41
CA LEU A 42 -4.06 -7.31 7.12
C LEU A 42 -3.09 -8.35 6.59
N LEU A 43 -1.79 -8.11 6.72
CA LEU A 43 -0.77 -9.07 6.29
C LEU A 43 -0.94 -10.40 7.02
N LEU A 44 -1.09 -10.36 8.33
CA LEU A 44 -1.26 -11.57 9.14
C LEU A 44 -2.56 -12.29 8.79
N LEU A 45 -3.64 -11.55 8.59
CA LEU A 45 -4.94 -12.12 8.24
C LEU A 45 -4.88 -12.83 6.89
N ILE A 46 -4.31 -12.17 5.88
CA ILE A 46 -4.18 -12.74 4.54
C ILE A 46 -3.32 -14.00 4.56
N ARG A 47 -2.23 -13.99 5.31
CA ARG A 47 -1.36 -15.16 5.43
C ARG A 47 -2.05 -16.30 6.18
N ALA A 48 -2.80 -15.99 7.23
CA ALA A 48 -3.55 -17.00 7.98
C ALA A 48 -4.61 -17.67 7.10
N LEU A 49 -5.27 -16.90 6.25
CA LEU A 49 -6.28 -17.41 5.33
C LEU A 49 -5.67 -18.05 4.08
N LYS A 50 -4.38 -17.86 3.84
CA LYS A 50 -3.68 -18.31 2.63
C LYS A 50 -4.34 -17.76 1.37
N ALA A 51 -4.81 -16.52 1.44
CA ALA A 51 -5.51 -15.87 0.35
C ALA A 51 -4.56 -15.66 -0.83
N LYS A 52 -5.03 -15.94 -2.04
CA LYS A 52 -4.25 -15.78 -3.26
C LYS A 52 -4.77 -14.65 -4.14
N ARG A 53 -5.98 -14.19 -3.91
CA ARG A 53 -6.58 -13.10 -4.68
C ARG A 53 -7.13 -12.07 -3.71
N VAL A 54 -6.64 -10.86 -3.83
CA VAL A 54 -7.09 -9.75 -2.99
C VAL A 54 -7.53 -8.62 -3.92
N LEU A 55 -8.69 -8.06 -3.65
CA LEU A 55 -9.19 -6.89 -4.36
C LEU A 55 -9.18 -5.71 -3.40
N GLU A 56 -8.55 -4.62 -3.82
CA GLU A 56 -8.51 -3.39 -3.07
C GLU A 56 -9.24 -2.30 -3.85
N ILE A 57 -10.11 -1.56 -3.17
CA ILE A 57 -10.77 -0.38 -3.73
C ILE A 57 -10.12 0.85 -3.10
N GLY A 58 -9.51 1.69 -3.93
CA GLY A 58 -8.80 2.88 -3.46
C GLY A 58 -7.31 2.63 -3.24
N THR A 59 -6.56 2.59 -4.34
CA THR A 59 -5.11 2.37 -4.31
C THR A 59 -4.37 3.50 -3.61
N SER A 60 -4.84 4.74 -3.81
CA SER A 60 -4.14 5.94 -3.39
C SER A 60 -2.69 5.90 -3.91
N ASN A 61 -1.70 6.13 -3.05
CA ASN A 61 -0.29 6.09 -3.44
C ASN A 61 0.32 4.68 -3.44
N GLY A 62 -0.48 3.67 -3.14
CA GLY A 62 -0.04 2.27 -3.15
C GLY A 62 0.48 1.75 -1.82
N TYR A 63 0.40 2.53 -0.76
CA TYR A 63 0.94 2.11 0.55
C TYR A 63 0.28 0.83 1.06
N SER A 64 -1.05 0.82 1.17
CA SER A 64 -1.76 -0.38 1.62
C SER A 64 -1.60 -1.53 0.63
N THR A 65 -1.57 -1.23 -0.67
CA THR A 65 -1.37 -2.24 -1.72
C THR A 65 -0.04 -2.98 -1.52
N LEU A 66 1.02 -2.27 -1.12
CA LEU A 66 2.31 -2.91 -0.86
C LEU A 66 2.24 -3.87 0.32
N TRP A 67 1.48 -3.54 1.38
CA TRP A 67 1.23 -4.48 2.48
C TRP A 67 0.51 -5.73 1.98
N LEU A 68 -0.52 -5.55 1.15
CA LEU A 68 -1.30 -6.66 0.62
C LEU A 68 -0.45 -7.54 -0.31
N ALA A 69 0.36 -6.91 -1.17
CA ALA A 69 1.24 -7.64 -2.09
C ALA A 69 2.26 -8.48 -1.33
N GLN A 70 2.85 -7.92 -0.27
CA GLN A 70 3.77 -8.64 0.59
C GLN A 70 3.10 -9.86 1.22
N ALA A 71 1.84 -9.70 1.62
CA ALA A 71 1.08 -10.76 2.28
C ALA A 71 0.81 -11.95 1.36
N VAL A 72 0.47 -11.70 0.08
CA VAL A 72 0.13 -12.77 -0.87
C VAL A 72 1.34 -13.39 -1.56
N GLN A 73 2.48 -12.72 -1.53
CA GLN A 73 3.68 -13.16 -2.26
C GLN A 73 4.11 -14.60 -1.92
N PRO A 74 4.17 -15.02 -0.65
CA PRO A 74 4.59 -16.39 -0.33
C PRO A 74 3.71 -17.48 -0.93
N HIS A 75 2.46 -17.13 -1.29
CA HIS A 75 1.51 -18.09 -1.85
C HIS A 75 1.36 -17.94 -3.36
N GLY A 76 2.20 -17.11 -3.99
CA GLY A 76 2.07 -16.82 -5.42
C GLY A 76 0.80 -16.08 -5.76
N GLY A 77 0.28 -15.28 -4.83
CA GLY A 77 -0.97 -14.58 -5.00
C GLY A 77 -0.83 -13.26 -5.75
N GLN A 78 -1.97 -12.63 -6.00
CA GLN A 78 -2.06 -11.36 -6.71
C GLN A 78 -3.00 -10.40 -6.00
N VAL A 79 -2.68 -9.12 -6.08
CA VAL A 79 -3.56 -8.04 -5.64
C VAL A 79 -4.04 -7.28 -6.87
N THR A 80 -5.33 -7.08 -6.96
CA THR A 80 -5.95 -6.18 -7.94
C THR A 80 -6.41 -4.96 -7.19
N THR A 81 -6.00 -3.78 -7.62
CA THR A 81 -6.34 -2.54 -6.92
C THR A 81 -6.88 -1.52 -7.92
N LEU A 82 -7.87 -0.74 -7.47
CA LEU A 82 -8.58 0.22 -8.31
C LEU A 82 -8.42 1.62 -7.74
N GLU A 83 -8.12 2.60 -8.61
CA GLU A 83 -7.97 3.99 -8.23
C GLU A 83 -8.58 4.90 -9.29
N LEU A 84 -9.44 5.83 -8.85
CA LEU A 84 -10.14 6.76 -9.74
C LEU A 84 -9.29 7.99 -10.08
N GLU A 85 -8.38 8.39 -9.18
CA GLU A 85 -7.58 9.60 -9.36
C GLU A 85 -6.31 9.30 -10.15
N PRO A 86 -6.17 9.80 -11.39
CA PRO A 86 -5.01 9.46 -12.23
C PRO A 86 -3.67 9.77 -11.56
N HIS A 87 -3.55 10.91 -10.86
CA HIS A 87 -2.28 11.28 -10.23
C HIS A 87 -1.90 10.32 -9.11
N LYS A 88 -2.89 9.80 -8.37
CA LYS A 88 -2.63 8.80 -7.33
C LYS A 88 -2.25 7.46 -7.94
N ALA A 89 -2.93 7.06 -9.02
CA ALA A 89 -2.58 5.84 -9.74
C ALA A 89 -1.14 5.90 -10.25
N ASP A 90 -0.71 7.05 -10.76
CA ASP A 90 0.67 7.23 -11.22
C ASP A 90 1.67 7.15 -10.08
N MET A 91 1.34 7.75 -8.93
CA MET A 91 2.17 7.64 -7.73
C MET A 91 2.32 6.18 -7.30
N ALA A 92 1.21 5.44 -7.33
CA ALA A 92 1.22 4.03 -6.96
C ALA A 92 2.12 3.22 -7.90
N ARG A 93 2.01 3.43 -9.20
CA ARG A 93 2.86 2.74 -10.17
C ARG A 93 4.34 2.99 -9.91
N THR A 94 4.71 4.23 -9.64
CA THR A 94 6.08 4.57 -9.30
C THR A 94 6.53 3.83 -8.04
N ASN A 95 5.69 3.80 -7.02
CA ASN A 95 6.02 3.12 -5.78
C ASN A 95 6.12 1.62 -5.94
N PHE A 96 5.28 1.01 -6.79
CA PHE A 96 5.38 -0.41 -7.07
C PHE A 96 6.70 -0.75 -7.76
N GLN A 97 7.15 0.09 -8.70
CA GLN A 97 8.44 -0.09 -9.35
C GLN A 97 9.59 0.02 -8.35
N ARG A 98 9.50 0.97 -7.42
CA ARG A 98 10.51 1.14 -6.37
C ARG A 98 10.60 -0.04 -5.43
N ALA A 99 9.50 -0.78 -5.27
CA ALA A 99 9.44 -1.93 -4.38
C ALA A 99 10.04 -3.20 -4.97
N GLU A 100 10.24 -3.23 -6.28
CA GLU A 100 10.81 -4.40 -6.97
C GLU A 100 12.28 -4.65 -6.64
#